data_3da9a926a114cd453e47f613bc5ef688
#
_entry.id   3da9a926a114cd453e47f613bc5ef688
#
_cell.length_a   1.000
_cell.length_b   1.000
_cell.length_c   1.000
_cell.angle_alpha   90.00
_cell.angle_beta   90.00
_cell.angle_gamma   90.00
#
_symmetry.space_group_name_H-M   'P 1'
#
loop_
_entity.id
_entity.type
_entity.pdbx_description
1 polymer ?
#
loop_
_entity_poly.entity_id
_entity_poly.type
_entity_poly.pdbx_seq_one_letter_code
_entity_poly.pdbx_strand_id
1 'polypeptide(L)'
;PADGTIIALDPDIPPLRQRVRFESEGRGVQWRIDGKHFARGNSAQWLPWPGRHLIELVDAGGKVVDQRRLEVRGAGVVTKSAQR
;
A
#
# COMPACT_ATOMS: atom_id res chain seq x y z
N PRO A 1 -7.01 5.24 1.74
CA PRO A 1 -6.85 5.39 3.19
C PRO A 1 -6.31 6.76 3.57
N ALA A 2 -6.48 7.12 4.82
CA ALA A 2 -5.96 8.37 5.32
C ALA A 2 -4.43 8.30 5.47
N ASP A 3 -3.79 9.45 5.40
CA ASP A 3 -2.35 9.54 5.64
C ASP A 3 -2.05 9.08 7.06
N GLY A 4 -1.02 8.26 7.21
CA GLY A 4 -0.63 7.72 8.50
C GLY A 4 -1.43 6.50 8.96
N THR A 5 -2.21 5.92 8.07
CA THR A 5 -2.99 4.71 8.38
C THR A 5 -2.07 3.56 8.79
N ILE A 6 -2.48 2.84 9.83
CA ILE A 6 -1.78 1.65 10.28
C ILE A 6 -2.63 0.44 9.90
N ILE A 7 -2.01 -0.52 9.22
CA ILE A 7 -2.66 -1.74 8.78
C ILE A 7 -2.04 -2.90 9.55
N ALA A 8 -2.87 -3.65 10.29
CA ALA A 8 -2.40 -4.82 11.02
C ALA A 8 -2.77 -6.08 10.22
N LEU A 9 -1.79 -6.89 9.90
CA LEU A 9 -2.02 -8.14 9.20
C LEU A 9 -2.56 -9.19 10.17
N ASP A 10 -3.53 -9.97 9.72
CA ASP A 10 -4.12 -11.03 10.51
C ASP A 10 -3.37 -12.33 10.23
N PRO A 11 -2.75 -12.96 11.23
CA PRO A 11 -1.99 -14.18 11.01
C PRO A 11 -2.86 -15.38 10.60
N ASP A 12 -4.16 -15.30 10.86
CA ASP A 12 -5.09 -16.38 10.52
C ASP A 12 -5.58 -16.29 9.08
N ILE A 13 -5.24 -15.23 8.35
CA ILE A 13 -5.63 -15.07 6.97
C ILE A 13 -4.39 -15.25 6.08
N PRO A 14 -4.43 -16.13 5.07
CA PRO A 14 -3.29 -16.28 4.17
C PRO A 14 -2.87 -14.94 3.56
N PRO A 15 -1.56 -14.64 3.48
CA PRO A 15 -1.10 -13.34 2.98
C PRO A 15 -1.67 -12.95 1.62
N LEU A 16 -1.86 -13.90 0.72
CA LEU A 16 -2.40 -13.62 -0.60
C LEU A 16 -3.86 -13.18 -0.59
N ARG A 17 -4.54 -13.31 0.55
CA ARG A 17 -5.93 -12.88 0.70
C ARG A 17 -6.07 -11.56 1.43
N GLN A 18 -4.99 -11.03 1.97
CA GLN A 18 -5.02 -9.77 2.71
C GLN A 18 -4.69 -8.63 1.79
N ARG A 19 -5.61 -8.29 0.89
CA ARG A 19 -5.41 -7.21 -0.07
C ARG A 19 -5.96 -5.91 0.46
N VAL A 20 -5.19 -4.85 0.30
CA VAL A 20 -5.62 -3.50 0.59
C VAL A 20 -6.10 -2.88 -0.70
N ARG A 21 -7.28 -2.27 -0.66
CA ARG A 21 -7.85 -1.62 -1.81
C ARG A 21 -7.72 -0.11 -1.68
N PHE A 22 -7.21 0.51 -2.72
CA PHE A 22 -7.11 1.96 -2.82
C PHE A 22 -8.06 2.45 -3.91
N GLU A 23 -8.66 3.61 -3.69
CA GLU A 23 -9.59 4.19 -4.65
C GLU A 23 -9.28 5.66 -4.87
N SER A 24 -9.55 6.13 -6.08
CA SER A 24 -9.40 7.53 -6.47
C SER A 24 -10.51 7.90 -7.43
N GLU A 25 -10.90 9.17 -7.44
CA GLU A 25 -11.85 9.68 -8.41
C GLU A 25 -11.16 10.13 -9.70
N GLY A 26 -9.84 10.16 -9.73
CA GLY A 26 -9.09 10.60 -10.90
C GLY A 26 -9.13 9.60 -12.04
N ARG A 27 -8.99 10.12 -13.27
CA ARG A 27 -8.91 9.30 -14.48
C ARG A 27 -7.48 9.33 -15.00
N GLY A 28 -7.06 8.24 -15.64
CA GLY A 28 -5.74 8.16 -16.23
C GLY A 28 -4.63 8.19 -15.22
N VAL A 29 -4.94 7.84 -13.97
CA VAL A 29 -3.96 7.87 -12.89
C VAL A 29 -3.26 6.54 -12.78
N GLN A 30 -2.06 6.60 -12.23
CA GLN A 30 -1.26 5.43 -11.92
C GLN A 30 -0.94 5.43 -10.44
N TRP A 31 -0.79 4.23 -9.88
CA TRP A 31 -0.50 4.04 -8.48
C TRP A 31 0.93 3.55 -8.33
N ARG A 32 1.67 4.17 -7.41
CA ARG A 32 3.01 3.73 -7.04
C ARG A 32 3.06 3.44 -5.56
N ILE A 33 3.81 2.41 -5.20
CA ILE A 33 4.13 2.14 -3.81
C ILE A 33 5.66 2.08 -3.71
N ASP A 34 6.20 2.86 -2.79
CA ASP A 34 7.64 2.96 -2.57
C ASP A 34 8.42 3.22 -3.87
N GLY A 35 7.84 4.08 -4.73
CA GLY A 35 8.45 4.46 -5.99
C GLY A 35 8.22 3.54 -7.16
N LYS A 36 7.48 2.45 -6.96
CA LYS A 36 7.24 1.47 -8.04
C LYS A 36 5.78 1.47 -8.47
N HIS A 37 5.56 1.52 -9.77
CA HIS A 37 4.21 1.42 -10.32
C HIS A 37 3.68 0.01 -10.07
N PHE A 38 2.42 -0.08 -9.65
CA PHE A 38 1.80 -1.38 -9.43
C PHE A 38 0.40 -1.49 -9.98
N ALA A 39 -0.23 -0.38 -10.35
CA ALA A 39 -1.60 -0.41 -10.88
C ALA A 39 -1.90 0.91 -11.58
N ARG A 40 -3.01 0.92 -12.31
CA ARG A 40 -3.53 2.13 -12.96
C ARG A 40 -5.05 2.10 -12.90
N GLY A 41 -5.66 3.28 -13.09
CA GLY A 41 -7.10 3.42 -13.03
C GLY A 41 -7.56 3.96 -11.69
N ASN A 42 -8.86 4.01 -11.48
CA ASN A 42 -9.42 4.63 -10.29
C ASN A 42 -9.44 3.71 -9.06
N SER A 43 -9.00 2.49 -9.19
CA SER A 43 -8.86 1.60 -8.05
C SER A 43 -7.62 0.73 -8.21
N ALA A 44 -7.06 0.31 -7.09
CA ALA A 44 -5.88 -0.54 -7.07
C ALA A 44 -5.96 -1.49 -5.88
N GLN A 45 -5.39 -2.67 -6.04
CA GLN A 45 -5.27 -3.64 -4.97
C GLN A 45 -3.79 -3.92 -4.73
N TRP A 46 -3.43 -4.06 -3.48
CA TRP A 46 -2.06 -4.24 -3.06
C TRP A 46 -1.99 -5.32 -2.00
N LEU A 47 -1.00 -6.21 -2.14
CA LEU A 47 -0.72 -7.21 -1.14
C LEU A 47 0.26 -6.60 -0.15
N PRO A 48 -0.19 -6.23 1.04
CA PRO A 48 0.67 -5.52 1.98
C PRO A 48 1.72 -6.44 2.61
N TRP A 49 2.89 -5.85 2.90
CA TRP A 49 3.92 -6.53 3.69
C TRP A 49 4.38 -5.58 4.79
N PRO A 50 4.92 -6.12 5.89
CA PRO A 50 5.30 -5.28 7.03
C PRO A 50 6.29 -4.19 6.66
N GLY A 51 6.12 -3.04 7.29
CA GLY A 51 7.00 -1.91 7.12
C GLY A 51 6.25 -0.62 6.86
N ARG A 52 7.01 0.43 6.60
CA ARG A 52 6.47 1.73 6.25
C ARG A 52 6.52 1.90 4.76
N HIS A 53 5.44 2.40 4.20
CA HIS A 53 5.28 2.51 2.76
C HIS A 53 4.71 3.87 2.39
N LEU A 54 5.11 4.34 1.22
CA LEU A 54 4.55 5.56 0.63
C LEU A 54 3.76 5.16 -0.60
N ILE A 55 2.44 5.41 -0.56
CA ILE A 55 1.60 5.21 -1.73
C ILE A 55 1.38 6.56 -2.40
N GLU A 56 1.54 6.58 -3.72
CA GLU A 56 1.41 7.79 -4.51
C GLU A 56 0.45 7.57 -5.66
N LEU A 57 -0.31 8.62 -5.95
CA LEU A 57 -1.19 8.68 -7.10
C LEU A 57 -0.55 9.63 -8.10
N VAL A 58 -0.32 9.16 -9.31
CA VAL A 58 0.42 9.88 -10.34
C VAL A 58 -0.50 10.09 -11.53
N ASP A 59 -0.53 11.31 -12.07
CA ASP A 59 -1.35 11.60 -13.23
C ASP A 59 -0.69 11.12 -14.53
N ALA A 60 -1.38 11.32 -15.64
CA ALA A 60 -0.90 10.89 -16.95
C ALA A 60 0.42 11.55 -17.36
N GLY A 61 0.70 12.71 -16.80
CA GLY A 61 1.95 13.42 -17.08
C GLY A 61 3.10 13.03 -16.18
N GLY A 62 2.88 12.09 -15.25
CA GLY A 62 3.92 11.67 -14.33
C GLY A 62 4.02 12.49 -13.06
N LYS A 63 3.07 13.38 -12.83
CA LYS A 63 3.06 14.24 -11.65
C LYS A 63 2.34 13.55 -10.49
N VAL A 64 2.95 13.59 -9.31
CA VAL A 64 2.29 13.09 -8.09
C VAL A 64 1.19 14.07 -7.71
N VAL A 65 -0.04 13.59 -7.71
CA VAL A 65 -1.21 14.42 -7.39
C VAL A 65 -1.74 14.16 -5.99
N ASP A 66 -1.34 13.06 -5.38
CA ASP A 66 -1.68 12.75 -4.00
C ASP A 66 -0.72 11.71 -3.47
N GLN A 67 -0.56 11.68 -2.15
CA GLN A 67 0.27 10.66 -1.53
C GLN A 67 -0.19 10.43 -0.09
N ARG A 68 0.02 9.21 0.38
CA ARG A 68 -0.30 8.81 1.75
C ARG A 68 0.80 7.89 2.26
N ARG A 69 1.09 8.04 3.53
CA ARG A 69 2.02 7.15 4.23
C ARG A 69 1.21 6.09 4.93
N LEU A 70 1.71 4.87 4.86
CA LEU A 70 1.08 3.71 5.49
C LEU A 70 2.11 2.99 6.34
N GLU A 71 1.65 2.39 7.40
CA GLU A 71 2.48 1.45 8.17
C GLU A 71 1.75 0.12 8.21
N VAL A 72 2.42 -0.95 7.79
CA VAL A 72 1.87 -2.30 7.84
C VAL A 72 2.61 -3.04 8.94
N ARG A 73 1.85 -3.57 9.88
CA ARG A 73 2.38 -4.36 10.99
C ARG A 73 2.01 -5.81 10.79
N GLY A 74 3.02 -6.66 10.75
CA GLY A 74 2.82 -8.09 10.63
C GLY A 74 2.44 -8.67 11.97
N ALA A 75 1.24 -9.19 12.06
CA ALA A 75 0.79 -9.80 13.29
C ALA A 75 1.56 -11.11 13.52
N GLY A 76 2.29 -11.18 14.61
CA GLY A 76 3.01 -12.37 14.99
C GLY A 76 4.26 -12.67 14.19
N VAL A 77 4.68 -11.78 13.37
CA VAL A 77 5.89 -12.00 12.59
C VAL A 77 7.07 -11.50 13.36
N VAL A 78 7.54 -11.97 13.51
CA VAL A 78 8.33 -11.55 13.81
C VAL A 78 9.53 -11.36 13.77
N THR A 79 9.27 -11.36 13.96
CA THR A 79 10.04 -11.26 13.86
C THR A 79 11.10 -11.22 13.59
N LYS A 80 11.27 -11.27 13.67
CA LYS A 80 12.24 -11.39 13.25
C LYS A 80 13.05 -10.85 13.30
N SER A 81 12.87 -11.01 13.76
CA SER A 81 13.50 -10.63 13.62
C SER A 81 14.23 -10.27 13.67
N ALA A 82 14.04 -10.34 14.07
CA ALA A 82 14.63 -10.03 13.90
C ALA A 82 15.48 -9.89 13.92
N GLN A 83 15.34 -10.10 14.04
CA GLN A 83 16.07 -10.09 13.79
C GLN A 83 16.93 -9.57 13.83
N ARG A 84 16.90 -9.45 14.19
CA ARG A 84 17.79 -9.19 14.15
C ARG A 84 18.48 -9.05 14.05
#